data_dc9fa007bb84f6e66f376c7b8d6579d6
#
_entry.id   dc9fa007bb84f6e66f376c7b8d6579d6
#
_cell.length_a   1.000
_cell.length_b   1.000
_cell.length_c   1.000
_cell.angle_alpha   90.00
_cell.angle_beta   90.00
_cell.angle_gamma   90.00
#
_symmetry.space_group_name_H-M   'P 1'
#
loop_
_entity.id
_entity.type
_entity.pdbx_description
1 polymer ?
#
loop_
_entity_poly.entity_id
_entity_poly.type
_entity_poly.pdbx_seq_one_letter_code
_entity_poly.pdbx_strand_id
1 'polypeptide(L)'
;MLSPRTLAEALRLKSEVPDAVPIQGGTDVMVELNFDRARPPALLNLNEVEELRGWSRENGALWLGSGLTYAEAMEPPLAELLPALAEASRTVGGPQIRNRGTVGGNLGTASPAGDALPPLLVCGTDVKLASVRGERSVSLQDFVLGPKRNVLADDELILGVSVAAGESRQTFMKVGPRNAMVIAVVSLALRVDDELRAAFGSAGPVPTLVRASLDEAHSFPDRVAEAASPIDDVRGTAAYRRHALRVLTKRALERCLA
;
A
#
# COMPACT_ATOMS: atom_id res chain seq x y z
N MET A 1 7.25 -7.67 -25.08
CA MET A 1 6.14 -7.18 -24.23
C MET A 1 4.91 -8.01 -24.53
N LEU A 2 4.24 -8.51 -23.51
CA LEU A 2 2.97 -9.24 -23.59
C LEU A 2 1.86 -8.27 -23.19
N SER A 3 0.81 -8.13 -24.00
CA SER A 3 -0.24 -7.10 -23.82
C SER A 3 -1.64 -7.74 -23.86
N PRO A 4 -2.05 -8.44 -22.80
CA PRO A 4 -3.39 -9.01 -22.71
C PRO A 4 -4.46 -7.91 -22.62
N ARG A 5 -5.67 -8.23 -23.09
CA ARG A 5 -6.84 -7.34 -23.01
C ARG A 5 -7.90 -7.81 -22.02
N THR A 6 -7.78 -9.04 -21.54
CA THR A 6 -8.69 -9.62 -20.55
C THR A 6 -7.88 -10.23 -19.41
N LEU A 7 -8.51 -10.34 -18.24
CA LEU A 7 -7.90 -11.00 -17.10
C LEU A 7 -7.55 -12.46 -17.40
N ALA A 8 -8.43 -13.20 -18.06
CA ALA A 8 -8.20 -14.59 -18.45
C ALA A 8 -6.94 -14.74 -19.32
N GLU A 9 -6.75 -13.83 -20.29
CA GLU A 9 -5.55 -13.81 -21.12
C GLU A 9 -4.30 -13.46 -20.31
N ALA A 10 -4.39 -12.49 -19.39
CA ALA A 10 -3.28 -12.09 -18.51
C ALA A 10 -2.81 -13.25 -17.64
N LEU A 11 -3.75 -13.99 -17.01
CA LEU A 11 -3.44 -15.15 -16.19
C LEU A 11 -2.80 -16.29 -17.00
N ARG A 12 -3.32 -16.57 -18.21
CA ARG A 12 -2.75 -17.55 -19.12
C ARG A 12 -1.31 -17.19 -19.50
N LEU A 13 -1.07 -15.94 -19.93
CA LEU A 13 0.27 -15.48 -20.30
C LEU A 13 1.24 -15.50 -19.12
N LYS A 14 0.76 -15.16 -17.92
CA LYS A 14 1.58 -15.23 -16.69
C LYS A 14 1.95 -16.67 -16.34
N SER A 15 1.05 -17.61 -16.55
CA SER A 15 1.32 -19.05 -16.37
C SER A 15 2.30 -19.60 -17.40
N GLU A 16 2.21 -19.15 -18.67
CA GLU A 16 3.12 -19.57 -19.75
C GLU A 16 4.53 -18.96 -19.63
N VAL A 17 4.63 -17.75 -19.05
CA VAL A 17 5.89 -17.03 -18.84
C VAL A 17 5.96 -16.54 -17.39
N PRO A 18 6.21 -17.42 -16.42
CA PRO A 18 6.21 -17.07 -14.99
C PRO A 18 7.18 -15.94 -14.62
N ASP A 19 8.31 -15.84 -15.32
CA ASP A 19 9.32 -14.79 -15.14
C ASP A 19 8.95 -13.44 -15.79
N ALA A 20 7.81 -13.34 -16.48
CA ALA A 20 7.33 -12.06 -17.00
C ALA A 20 6.95 -11.14 -15.82
N VAL A 21 7.52 -9.93 -15.82
CA VAL A 21 7.25 -8.94 -14.77
C VAL A 21 5.97 -8.17 -15.13
N PRO A 22 4.93 -8.20 -14.27
CA PRO A 22 3.74 -7.40 -14.47
C PRO A 22 4.07 -5.91 -14.41
N ILE A 23 3.56 -5.15 -15.37
CA ILE A 23 3.69 -3.69 -15.42
C ILE A 23 2.33 -3.05 -15.65
N GLN A 24 2.01 -2.08 -14.81
CA GLN A 24 0.80 -1.27 -14.93
C GLN A 24 1.17 0.22 -14.92
N GLY A 25 1.47 0.80 -13.78
CA GLY A 25 1.95 2.17 -13.69
C GLY A 25 3.38 2.38 -14.18
N GLY A 26 4.23 1.39 -14.01
CA GLY A 26 5.64 1.40 -14.43
C GLY A 26 6.57 2.23 -13.56
N THR A 27 6.07 2.88 -12.52
CA THR A 27 6.84 3.85 -11.71
C THR A 27 8.01 3.26 -10.92
N ASP A 28 7.96 1.94 -10.61
CA ASP A 28 9.07 1.20 -10.02
C ASP A 28 9.80 0.36 -11.07
N VAL A 29 9.08 -0.40 -11.89
CA VAL A 29 9.65 -1.31 -12.89
C VAL A 29 10.57 -0.56 -13.87
N MET A 30 10.14 0.61 -14.37
CA MET A 30 10.95 1.41 -15.28
C MET A 30 12.22 1.97 -14.62
N VAL A 31 12.21 2.22 -13.32
CA VAL A 31 13.40 2.62 -12.56
C VAL A 31 14.40 1.46 -12.52
N GLU A 32 13.95 0.25 -12.20
CA GLU A 32 14.84 -0.94 -12.17
C GLU A 32 15.45 -1.23 -13.56
N LEU A 33 14.66 -1.08 -14.63
CA LEU A 33 15.14 -1.25 -16.00
C LEU A 33 16.13 -0.15 -16.43
N ASN A 34 15.82 1.12 -16.16
CA ASN A 34 16.65 2.26 -16.56
C ASN A 34 18.01 2.30 -15.84
N PHE A 35 18.07 1.80 -14.60
CA PHE A 35 19.31 1.66 -13.84
C PHE A 35 20.00 0.30 -14.04
N ASP A 36 19.54 -0.51 -14.98
CA ASP A 36 20.07 -1.85 -15.28
C ASP A 36 20.11 -2.80 -14.06
N ARG A 37 19.14 -2.66 -13.15
CA ARG A 37 19.02 -3.48 -11.95
C ARG A 37 18.20 -4.74 -12.18
N ALA A 38 17.40 -4.77 -13.24
CA ALA A 38 16.60 -5.91 -13.63
C ALA A 38 16.55 -6.02 -15.16
N ARG A 39 16.56 -7.26 -15.66
CA ARG A 39 16.40 -7.58 -17.09
C ARG A 39 15.45 -8.77 -17.24
N PRO A 40 14.14 -8.58 -16.99
CA PRO A 40 13.20 -9.67 -17.11
C PRO A 40 13.10 -10.14 -18.57
N PRO A 41 12.80 -11.42 -18.82
CA PRO A 41 12.64 -11.96 -20.16
C PRO A 41 11.47 -11.33 -20.91
N ALA A 42 10.43 -10.91 -20.17
CA ALA A 42 9.26 -10.22 -20.71
C ALA A 42 8.65 -9.25 -19.69
N LEU A 43 7.95 -8.25 -20.20
CA LEU A 43 7.01 -7.43 -19.43
C LEU A 43 5.58 -7.84 -19.79
N LEU A 44 4.73 -8.06 -18.77
CA LEU A 44 3.32 -8.32 -18.92
C LEU A 44 2.55 -7.01 -18.66
N ASN A 45 2.12 -6.36 -19.72
CA ASN A 45 1.43 -5.07 -19.67
C ASN A 45 -0.04 -5.23 -19.31
N LEU A 46 -0.43 -4.82 -18.11
CA LEU A 46 -1.78 -4.95 -17.57
C LEU A 46 -2.67 -3.70 -17.81
N ASN A 47 -2.18 -2.71 -18.56
CA ASN A 47 -2.91 -1.44 -18.73
C ASN A 47 -4.21 -1.56 -19.53
N GLU A 48 -4.38 -2.60 -20.35
CA GLU A 48 -5.57 -2.81 -21.18
C GLU A 48 -6.54 -3.82 -20.55
N VAL A 49 -6.26 -4.33 -19.34
CA VAL A 49 -7.12 -5.26 -18.61
C VAL A 49 -8.10 -4.47 -17.75
N GLU A 50 -9.31 -4.28 -18.28
CA GLU A 50 -10.35 -3.44 -17.65
C GLU A 50 -10.78 -4.00 -16.27
N GLU A 51 -10.80 -5.32 -16.10
CA GLU A 51 -11.20 -6.00 -14.85
C GLU A 51 -10.30 -5.66 -13.66
N LEU A 52 -9.10 -5.11 -13.91
CA LEU A 52 -8.16 -4.69 -12.87
C LEU A 52 -8.30 -3.22 -12.47
N ARG A 53 -9.22 -2.47 -13.12
CA ARG A 53 -9.33 -1.02 -12.93
C ARG A 53 -10.43 -0.63 -11.96
N GLY A 54 -10.35 0.64 -11.53
CA GLY A 54 -11.40 1.31 -10.78
C GLY A 54 -11.64 0.74 -9.40
N TRP A 55 -12.82 1.02 -8.88
CA TRP A 55 -13.29 0.56 -7.59
C TRP A 55 -14.81 0.41 -7.60
N SER A 56 -15.32 -0.42 -6.68
CA SER A 56 -16.77 -0.62 -6.48
C SER A 56 -17.09 -0.82 -5.00
N ARG A 57 -18.38 -0.75 -4.67
CA ARG A 57 -18.88 -1.11 -3.34
C ARG A 57 -19.67 -2.41 -3.47
N GLU A 58 -19.20 -3.45 -2.79
CA GLU A 58 -19.74 -4.79 -2.88
C GLU A 58 -19.91 -5.40 -1.49
N ASN A 59 -21.10 -5.89 -1.18
CA ASN A 59 -21.37 -6.65 0.06
C ASN A 59 -20.86 -5.98 1.36
N GLY A 60 -20.94 -4.65 1.44
CA GLY A 60 -20.48 -3.90 2.62
C GLY A 60 -18.96 -3.67 2.68
N ALA A 61 -18.23 -4.04 1.64
CA ALA A 61 -16.80 -3.76 1.47
C ALA A 61 -16.56 -2.84 0.27
N LEU A 62 -15.39 -2.25 0.20
CA LEU A 62 -14.89 -1.54 -0.98
C LEU A 62 -13.94 -2.46 -1.73
N TRP A 63 -14.20 -2.71 -2.98
CA TRP A 63 -13.26 -3.32 -3.90
C TRP A 63 -12.43 -2.24 -4.57
N LEU A 64 -11.11 -2.37 -4.52
CA LEU A 64 -10.16 -1.52 -5.23
C LEU A 64 -9.37 -2.40 -6.20
N GLY A 65 -9.55 -2.22 -7.50
CA GLY A 65 -8.80 -2.94 -8.52
C GLY A 65 -7.29 -2.62 -8.42
N SER A 66 -6.45 -3.59 -8.78
CA SER A 66 -4.99 -3.41 -8.72
C SER A 66 -4.50 -2.24 -9.57
N GLY A 67 -5.23 -1.89 -10.63
CA GLY A 67 -4.97 -0.76 -11.52
C GLY A 67 -5.45 0.59 -11.01
N LEU A 68 -6.12 0.66 -9.87
CA LEU A 68 -6.53 1.94 -9.27
C LEU A 68 -5.29 2.80 -9.02
N THR A 69 -5.27 3.99 -9.63
CA THR A 69 -4.14 4.91 -9.52
C THR A 69 -4.22 5.75 -8.23
N TYR A 70 -3.09 6.31 -7.81
CA TYR A 70 -3.09 7.26 -6.71
C TYR A 70 -3.89 8.54 -7.01
N ALA A 71 -3.96 8.94 -8.29
CA ALA A 71 -4.79 10.07 -8.70
C ALA A 71 -6.27 9.76 -8.47
N GLU A 72 -6.77 8.61 -8.92
CA GLU A 72 -8.15 8.17 -8.70
C GLU A 72 -8.48 7.99 -7.21
N ALA A 73 -7.53 7.50 -6.40
CA ALA A 73 -7.72 7.36 -4.95
C ALA A 73 -7.90 8.71 -4.22
N MET A 74 -7.57 9.84 -4.84
CA MET A 74 -7.75 11.18 -4.28
C MET A 74 -9.09 11.83 -4.67
N GLU A 75 -9.85 11.21 -5.56
CA GLU A 75 -11.11 11.77 -6.07
C GLU A 75 -12.31 11.30 -5.24
N PRO A 76 -13.30 12.19 -5.00
CA PRO A 76 -14.56 11.78 -4.42
C PRO A 76 -15.33 10.79 -5.33
N PRO A 77 -16.13 9.88 -4.78
CA PRO A 77 -16.37 9.71 -3.35
C PRO A 77 -15.37 8.80 -2.65
N LEU A 78 -14.40 8.18 -3.37
CA LEU A 78 -13.44 7.25 -2.78
C LEU A 78 -12.55 7.93 -1.71
N ALA A 79 -12.12 9.16 -1.97
CA ALA A 79 -11.32 9.94 -1.02
C ALA A 79 -12.05 10.20 0.32
N GLU A 80 -13.38 10.27 0.30
CA GLU A 80 -14.22 10.45 1.50
C GLU A 80 -14.39 9.13 2.26
N LEU A 81 -14.45 8.01 1.53
CA LEU A 81 -14.58 6.67 2.11
C LEU A 81 -13.25 6.16 2.71
N LEU A 82 -12.13 6.54 2.11
CA LEU A 82 -10.78 6.13 2.52
C LEU A 82 -9.84 7.34 2.66
N PRO A 83 -10.12 8.27 3.59
CA PRO A 83 -9.36 9.52 3.69
C PRO A 83 -7.87 9.31 3.96
N ALA A 84 -7.47 8.30 4.75
CA ALA A 84 -6.07 7.99 4.97
C ALA A 84 -5.36 7.56 3.67
N LEU A 85 -6.03 6.78 2.79
CA LEU A 85 -5.46 6.40 1.49
C LEU A 85 -5.35 7.59 0.56
N ALA A 86 -6.35 8.48 0.54
CA ALA A 86 -6.31 9.71 -0.25
C ALA A 86 -5.18 10.66 0.21
N GLU A 87 -5.00 10.83 1.53
CA GLU A 87 -3.92 11.63 2.11
C GLU A 87 -2.54 11.04 1.78
N ALA A 88 -2.38 9.72 1.91
CA ALA A 88 -1.17 9.01 1.51
C ALA A 88 -0.86 9.21 0.02
N SER A 89 -1.86 9.03 -0.83
CA SER A 89 -1.75 9.18 -2.29
C SER A 89 -1.24 10.57 -2.69
N ARG A 90 -1.67 11.63 -2.01
CA ARG A 90 -1.18 13.01 -2.24
C ARG A 90 0.32 13.18 -2.01
N THR A 91 0.92 12.34 -1.16
CA THR A 91 2.34 12.41 -0.81
C THR A 91 3.24 11.57 -1.74
N VAL A 92 2.64 10.75 -2.61
CA VAL A 92 3.39 9.90 -3.55
C VAL A 92 3.89 10.75 -4.71
N GLY A 93 5.20 10.84 -4.86
CA GLY A 93 5.86 11.46 -6.01
C GLY A 93 5.27 12.79 -6.47
N GLY A 94 5.44 13.10 -7.74
CA GLY A 94 4.76 14.20 -8.42
C GLY A 94 3.45 13.77 -9.10
N PRO A 95 2.68 14.69 -9.71
CA PRO A 95 1.43 14.37 -10.41
C PRO A 95 1.60 13.27 -11.46
N GLN A 96 2.70 13.26 -12.20
CA GLN A 96 3.00 12.26 -13.23
C GLN A 96 3.10 10.85 -12.62
N ILE A 97 3.70 10.74 -11.44
CA ILE A 97 3.81 9.47 -10.70
C ILE A 97 2.43 9.03 -10.21
N ARG A 98 1.63 9.95 -9.65
CA ARG A 98 0.29 9.63 -9.13
C ARG A 98 -0.69 9.21 -10.21
N ASN A 99 -0.58 9.79 -11.41
CA ASN A 99 -1.41 9.43 -12.56
C ASN A 99 -1.06 8.03 -13.14
N ARG A 100 0.07 7.47 -12.76
CA ARG A 100 0.52 6.16 -13.26
C ARG A 100 0.64 5.10 -12.17
N GLY A 101 1.20 5.45 -11.01
CA GLY A 101 1.39 4.52 -9.89
C GLY A 101 0.05 4.01 -9.38
N THR A 102 -0.01 2.70 -9.12
CA THR A 102 -1.25 2.01 -8.76
C THR A 102 -1.15 1.33 -7.39
N VAL A 103 -2.32 1.05 -6.81
CA VAL A 103 -2.43 0.27 -5.55
C VAL A 103 -1.78 -1.10 -5.72
N GLY A 104 -2.11 -1.81 -6.81
CA GLY A 104 -1.51 -3.12 -7.10
C GLY A 104 0.00 -3.06 -7.32
N GLY A 105 0.50 -2.01 -7.98
CA GLY A 105 1.94 -1.78 -8.15
C GLY A 105 2.65 -1.59 -6.81
N ASN A 106 2.06 -0.84 -5.87
CA ASN A 106 2.61 -0.65 -4.53
C ASN A 106 2.67 -1.96 -3.73
N LEU A 107 1.60 -2.77 -3.80
CA LEU A 107 1.56 -4.11 -3.21
C LEU A 107 2.61 -5.04 -3.83
N GLY A 108 2.66 -5.11 -5.16
CA GLY A 108 3.60 -5.97 -5.88
C GLY A 108 5.05 -5.63 -5.60
N THR A 109 5.38 -4.33 -5.47
CA THR A 109 6.72 -3.87 -5.08
C THR A 109 7.05 -4.24 -3.63
N ALA A 110 6.06 -4.35 -2.74
CA ALA A 110 6.22 -4.69 -1.32
C ALA A 110 7.33 -3.89 -0.62
N SER A 111 7.41 -2.59 -0.94
CA SER A 111 8.38 -1.70 -0.29
C SER A 111 7.95 -1.38 1.14
N PRO A 112 8.83 -1.48 2.15
CA PRO A 112 8.51 -1.02 3.51
C PRO A 112 8.14 0.47 3.57
N ALA A 113 8.52 1.24 2.55
CA ALA A 113 8.21 2.67 2.42
C ALA A 113 7.02 2.93 1.47
N GLY A 114 6.26 1.91 1.10
CA GLY A 114 5.06 2.04 0.28
C GLY A 114 3.97 2.80 1.01
N ASP A 115 3.62 3.99 0.52
CA ASP A 115 2.71 4.89 1.23
C ASP A 115 1.25 4.40 1.29
N ALA A 116 0.82 3.51 0.37
CA ALA A 116 -0.52 2.93 0.40
C ALA A 116 -0.66 1.80 1.45
N LEU A 117 0.43 1.17 1.88
CA LEU A 117 0.36 0.00 2.75
C LEU A 117 -0.18 0.33 4.16
N PRO A 118 0.29 1.37 4.87
CA PRO A 118 -0.26 1.71 6.18
C PRO A 118 -1.76 2.04 6.16
N PRO A 119 -2.30 2.88 5.24
CA PRO A 119 -3.74 3.12 5.13
C PRO A 119 -4.57 1.86 4.89
N LEU A 120 -4.11 0.98 4.02
CA LEU A 120 -4.79 -0.28 3.74
C LEU A 120 -4.75 -1.22 4.95
N LEU A 121 -3.64 -1.28 5.70
CA LEU A 121 -3.53 -2.12 6.90
C LEU A 121 -4.51 -1.70 7.99
N VAL A 122 -4.66 -0.41 8.29
CA VAL A 122 -5.61 0.05 9.33
C VAL A 122 -7.06 -0.22 8.95
N CYS A 123 -7.34 -0.42 7.66
CA CYS A 123 -8.67 -0.74 7.14
C CYS A 123 -8.98 -2.26 7.13
N GLY A 124 -8.06 -3.12 7.58
CA GLY A 124 -8.30 -4.57 7.61
C GLY A 124 -8.47 -5.13 6.19
N THR A 125 -7.50 -4.87 5.35
CA THR A 125 -7.55 -5.17 3.93
C THR A 125 -7.13 -6.61 3.62
N ASP A 126 -7.87 -7.25 2.72
CA ASP A 126 -7.51 -8.52 2.07
C ASP A 126 -7.06 -8.28 0.64
N VAL A 127 -5.94 -8.89 0.27
CA VAL A 127 -5.39 -8.89 -1.09
C VAL A 127 -5.96 -10.08 -1.86
N LYS A 128 -6.56 -9.81 -3.01
CA LYS A 128 -7.10 -10.84 -3.91
C LYS A 128 -6.07 -11.17 -4.98
N LEU A 129 -5.74 -12.44 -5.08
CA LEU A 129 -4.75 -13.01 -5.99
C LEU A 129 -5.43 -14.01 -6.92
N ALA A 130 -4.94 -14.12 -8.16
CA ALA A 130 -5.42 -15.12 -9.10
C ALA A 130 -4.31 -15.70 -9.96
N SER A 131 -4.52 -16.93 -10.38
CA SER A 131 -3.77 -17.64 -11.41
C SER A 131 -4.73 -18.46 -12.25
N VAL A 132 -4.24 -19.20 -13.24
CA VAL A 132 -5.04 -20.18 -13.99
C VAL A 132 -5.59 -21.32 -13.11
N ARG A 133 -5.06 -21.49 -11.90
CA ARG A 133 -5.52 -22.50 -10.92
C ARG A 133 -6.72 -22.03 -10.10
N GLY A 134 -7.06 -20.74 -10.13
CA GLY A 134 -8.14 -20.13 -9.38
C GLY A 134 -7.70 -18.89 -8.59
N GLU A 135 -8.58 -18.43 -7.72
CA GLU A 135 -8.40 -17.25 -6.89
C GLU A 135 -8.16 -17.61 -5.43
N ARG A 136 -7.44 -16.76 -4.72
CA ARG A 136 -7.28 -16.81 -3.25
C ARG A 136 -7.21 -15.41 -2.64
N SER A 137 -7.49 -15.34 -1.36
CA SER A 137 -7.40 -14.12 -0.57
C SER A 137 -6.36 -14.27 0.52
N VAL A 138 -5.60 -13.22 0.76
CA VAL A 138 -4.57 -13.17 1.82
C VAL A 138 -4.71 -11.85 2.57
N SER A 139 -4.69 -11.88 3.89
CA SER A 139 -4.65 -10.65 4.67
C SER A 139 -3.42 -9.82 4.30
N LEU A 140 -3.57 -8.51 4.19
CA LEU A 140 -2.43 -7.63 3.89
C LEU A 140 -1.32 -7.74 4.95
N GLN A 141 -1.65 -8.08 6.20
CA GLN A 141 -0.67 -8.32 7.25
C GLN A 141 0.28 -9.49 6.92
N ASP A 142 -0.25 -10.51 6.23
CA ASP A 142 0.49 -11.73 5.86
C ASP A 142 1.04 -11.65 4.44
N PHE A 143 0.62 -10.65 3.65
CA PHE A 143 1.00 -10.50 2.26
C PHE A 143 2.45 -10.05 2.07
N VAL A 144 2.94 -9.10 2.87
CA VAL A 144 4.29 -8.56 2.78
C VAL A 144 5.22 -9.34 3.70
N LEU A 145 6.18 -10.07 3.14
CA LEU A 145 7.12 -10.92 3.88
C LEU A 145 8.43 -10.22 4.25
N GLY A 146 8.72 -9.08 3.63
CA GLY A 146 9.96 -8.35 3.83
C GLY A 146 10.19 -7.33 2.73
N PRO A 147 11.30 -6.59 2.75
CA PRO A 147 11.61 -5.60 1.72
C PRO A 147 11.62 -6.24 0.33
N LYS A 148 10.73 -5.77 -0.56
CA LYS A 148 10.54 -6.27 -1.93
C LYS A 148 10.20 -7.77 -2.00
N ARG A 149 9.55 -8.32 -0.97
CA ARG A 149 9.14 -9.71 -0.91
C ARG A 149 7.69 -9.82 -0.45
N ASN A 150 6.89 -10.56 -1.18
CA ASN A 150 5.49 -10.85 -0.89
C ASN A 150 5.19 -12.34 -1.10
N VAL A 151 3.93 -12.74 -0.88
CA VAL A 151 3.48 -14.14 -0.95
C VAL A 151 3.01 -14.59 -2.32
N LEU A 152 3.14 -13.76 -3.37
CA LEU A 152 2.77 -14.16 -4.74
C LEU A 152 3.55 -15.40 -5.17
N ALA A 153 2.84 -16.37 -5.73
CA ALA A 153 3.46 -17.42 -6.54
C ALA A 153 3.87 -16.84 -7.90
N ASP A 154 4.80 -17.50 -8.58
CA ASP A 154 5.38 -17.00 -9.83
C ASP A 154 4.34 -16.82 -10.95
N ASP A 155 3.23 -17.56 -10.90
CA ASP A 155 2.13 -17.51 -11.86
C ASP A 155 0.91 -16.70 -11.41
N GLU A 156 0.99 -16.02 -10.26
CA GLU A 156 -0.11 -15.22 -9.72
C GLU A 156 -0.03 -13.75 -10.11
N LEU A 157 -1.21 -13.12 -10.22
CA LEU A 157 -1.40 -11.68 -10.35
C LEU A 157 -2.24 -11.15 -9.18
N ILE A 158 -2.00 -9.90 -8.80
CA ILE A 158 -2.86 -9.15 -7.87
C ILE A 158 -4.07 -8.63 -8.65
N LEU A 159 -5.27 -9.09 -8.29
CA LEU A 159 -6.51 -8.56 -8.86
C LEU A 159 -6.88 -7.21 -8.28
N GLY A 160 -6.69 -7.06 -7.00
CA GLY A 160 -7.04 -5.88 -6.23
C GLY A 160 -7.08 -6.18 -4.74
N VAL A 161 -7.75 -5.30 -4.01
CA VAL A 161 -7.93 -5.44 -2.57
C VAL A 161 -9.39 -5.25 -2.18
N SER A 162 -9.82 -6.01 -1.17
CA SER A 162 -11.10 -5.82 -0.48
C SER A 162 -10.84 -5.10 0.84
N VAL A 163 -11.46 -3.95 1.02
CA VAL A 163 -11.28 -3.08 2.18
C VAL A 163 -12.59 -3.03 2.97
N ALA A 164 -12.55 -3.26 4.27
CA ALA A 164 -13.74 -3.17 5.11
C ALA A 164 -14.33 -1.74 5.03
N ALA A 165 -15.58 -1.63 4.55
CA ALA A 165 -16.32 -0.39 4.55
C ALA A 165 -16.97 -0.18 5.92
N GLY A 166 -16.83 1.02 6.48
CA GLY A 166 -17.46 1.39 7.75
C GLY A 166 -17.14 2.83 8.09
N GLU A 167 -18.04 3.46 8.84
CA GLU A 167 -17.77 4.79 9.37
C GLU A 167 -16.57 4.74 10.30
N SER A 168 -15.60 5.60 10.05
CA SER A 168 -14.39 5.69 10.85
C SER A 168 -13.68 7.00 10.58
N ARG A 169 -12.98 7.50 11.58
CA ARG A 169 -12.07 8.63 11.39
C ARG A 169 -10.70 8.10 11.01
N GLN A 170 -10.15 8.62 9.95
CA GLN A 170 -8.88 8.15 9.41
C GLN A 170 -7.97 9.32 9.06
N THR A 171 -6.67 9.14 9.22
CA THR A 171 -5.67 10.11 8.75
C THR A 171 -4.37 9.41 8.39
N PHE A 172 -3.58 10.04 7.53
CA PHE A 172 -2.23 9.64 7.20
C PHE A 172 -1.26 10.78 7.40
N MET A 173 -0.09 10.48 7.94
CA MET A 173 0.98 11.44 8.16
C MET A 173 2.32 10.84 7.72
N LYS A 174 3.20 11.70 7.17
CA LYS A 174 4.49 11.30 6.65
C LYS A 174 5.57 12.30 7.01
N VAL A 175 6.71 11.81 7.42
CA VAL A 175 7.94 12.60 7.57
C VAL A 175 8.91 12.22 6.47
N GLY A 176 9.46 13.20 5.81
CA GLY A 176 10.49 13.05 4.78
C GLY A 176 11.55 14.14 4.90
N PRO A 177 12.68 14.06 4.18
CA PRO A 177 13.75 15.06 4.22
C PRO A 177 13.36 16.39 3.55
N ARG A 178 12.21 16.48 2.91
CA ARG A 178 11.63 17.66 2.27
C ARG A 178 10.10 17.55 2.21
N ASN A 179 9.41 18.62 1.82
CA ASN A 179 7.95 18.70 1.92
C ASN A 179 7.17 17.90 0.85
N ALA A 180 7.81 17.49 -0.25
CA ALA A 180 7.17 16.76 -1.34
C ALA A 180 8.15 15.86 -2.09
N MET A 181 7.60 14.90 -2.86
CA MET A 181 8.34 13.98 -3.72
C MET A 181 9.49 13.28 -2.97
N VAL A 182 9.17 12.68 -1.84
CA VAL A 182 10.15 12.02 -0.98
C VAL A 182 9.72 10.59 -0.64
N ILE A 183 10.71 9.73 -0.44
CA ILE A 183 10.52 8.45 0.25
C ILE A 183 10.43 8.76 1.76
N ALA A 184 9.46 8.14 2.43
CA ALA A 184 9.26 8.35 3.85
C ALA A 184 10.52 8.02 4.68
N VAL A 185 10.86 8.90 5.61
CA VAL A 185 11.69 8.54 6.78
C VAL A 185 10.85 7.65 7.69
N VAL A 186 9.59 8.05 7.88
CA VAL A 186 8.55 7.29 8.55
C VAL A 186 7.19 7.76 8.05
N SER A 187 6.24 6.84 7.92
CA SER A 187 4.83 7.14 7.64
C SER A 187 3.93 6.44 8.65
N LEU A 188 2.76 7.02 8.91
CA LEU A 188 1.76 6.51 9.84
C LEU A 188 0.38 6.74 9.26
N ALA A 189 -0.46 5.70 9.30
CA ALA A 189 -1.91 5.81 9.17
C ALA A 189 -2.57 5.51 10.52
N LEU A 190 -3.63 6.23 10.85
CA LEU A 190 -4.49 5.96 12.00
C LEU A 190 -5.93 5.81 11.51
N ARG A 191 -6.61 4.81 12.03
CA ARG A 191 -8.06 4.63 11.96
C ARG A 191 -8.63 4.51 13.37
N VAL A 192 -9.71 5.23 13.61
CA VAL A 192 -10.48 5.19 14.86
C VAL A 192 -11.92 4.87 14.53
N ASP A 193 -12.39 3.77 15.07
CA ASP A 193 -13.79 3.34 15.13
C ASP A 193 -14.06 2.78 16.54
N ASP A 194 -14.42 1.52 16.68
CA ASP A 194 -14.58 0.84 18.00
C ASP A 194 -13.22 0.58 18.68
N GLU A 195 -12.14 0.67 17.94
CA GLU A 195 -10.75 0.50 18.41
C GLU A 195 -9.80 1.52 17.75
N LEU A 196 -8.60 1.61 18.30
CA LEU A 196 -7.49 2.34 17.69
C LEU A 196 -6.67 1.39 16.83
N ARG A 197 -6.49 1.72 15.56
CA ARG A 197 -5.60 1.00 14.64
C ARG A 197 -4.59 1.97 14.04
N ALA A 198 -3.33 1.80 14.38
CA ALA A 198 -2.23 2.52 13.76
C ALA A 198 -1.37 1.58 12.95
N ALA A 199 -1.03 1.95 11.73
CA ALA A 199 -0.07 1.22 10.93
C ALA A 199 1.03 2.17 10.45
N PHE A 200 2.27 1.70 10.43
CA PHE A 200 3.41 2.51 10.04
C PHE A 200 4.26 1.83 8.96
N GLY A 201 4.89 2.67 8.15
CA GLY A 201 5.88 2.28 7.14
C GLY A 201 7.24 2.92 7.40
N SER A 202 8.27 2.41 6.74
CA SER A 202 9.67 2.85 6.85
C SER A 202 10.32 2.74 8.23
N ALA A 203 9.69 2.08 9.18
CA ALA A 203 10.20 1.90 10.55
C ALA A 203 10.31 0.42 10.95
N GLY A 204 10.45 -0.45 9.97
CA GLY A 204 10.63 -1.90 10.10
C GLY A 204 10.82 -2.54 8.75
N PRO A 205 11.10 -3.84 8.69
CA PRO A 205 11.27 -4.59 7.44
C PRO A 205 9.95 -4.75 6.68
N VAL A 206 8.82 -4.68 7.37
CA VAL A 206 7.47 -4.72 6.82
C VAL A 206 6.62 -3.60 7.43
N PRO A 207 5.55 -3.14 6.74
CA PRO A 207 4.56 -2.29 7.36
C PRO A 207 3.91 -3.01 8.55
N THR A 208 3.75 -2.34 9.68
CA THR A 208 3.33 -2.97 10.93
C THR A 208 2.05 -2.32 11.44
N LEU A 209 1.07 -3.16 11.82
CA LEU A 209 -0.19 -2.75 12.42
C LEU A 209 -0.14 -2.93 13.94
N VAL A 210 -0.57 -1.90 14.67
CA VAL A 210 -0.73 -1.90 16.13
C VAL A 210 -2.19 -1.58 16.46
N ARG A 211 -2.78 -2.30 17.40
CA ARG A 211 -4.17 -2.14 17.84
C ARG A 211 -4.24 -1.84 19.31
N ALA A 212 -5.25 -1.08 19.74
CA ALA A 212 -5.56 -0.79 21.12
C ALA A 212 -7.05 -0.48 21.27
N SER A 213 -7.58 -0.61 22.47
CA SER A 213 -8.89 -0.09 22.84
C SER A 213 -8.85 1.45 22.96
N LEU A 214 -10.02 2.09 22.91
CA LEU A 214 -10.11 3.56 22.96
C LEU A 214 -9.62 4.15 24.30
N ASP A 215 -9.78 3.43 25.40
CA ASP A 215 -9.30 3.82 26.72
C ASP A 215 -7.76 3.83 26.84
N GLU A 216 -7.07 3.09 25.97
CA GLU A 216 -5.60 3.07 25.90
C GLU A 216 -5.00 4.22 25.05
N ALA A 217 -5.81 5.17 24.55
CA ALA A 217 -5.35 6.25 23.67
C ALA A 217 -4.17 7.04 24.24
N HIS A 218 -4.09 7.20 25.56
CA HIS A 218 -3.01 7.92 26.21
C HIS A 218 -1.64 7.25 26.03
N SER A 219 -1.57 5.94 26.16
CA SER A 219 -0.32 5.15 26.04
C SER A 219 -0.05 4.67 24.61
N PHE A 220 -1.02 4.78 23.70
CA PHE A 220 -0.93 4.24 22.35
C PHE A 220 0.26 4.78 21.55
N PRO A 221 0.65 6.07 21.63
CA PRO A 221 1.84 6.57 20.94
C PRO A 221 3.15 5.86 21.32
N ASP A 222 3.30 5.49 22.58
CA ASP A 222 4.47 4.75 23.07
C ASP A 222 4.45 3.31 22.53
N ARG A 223 3.31 2.62 22.61
CA ARG A 223 3.15 1.27 22.04
C ARG A 223 3.47 1.20 20.56
N VAL A 224 3.01 2.18 19.76
CA VAL A 224 3.32 2.25 18.33
C VAL A 224 4.82 2.44 18.10
N ALA A 225 5.48 3.30 18.88
CA ALA A 225 6.92 3.52 18.78
C ALA A 225 7.75 2.29 19.21
N GLU A 226 7.30 1.55 20.23
CA GLU A 226 7.93 0.32 20.72
C GLU A 226 7.79 -0.85 19.75
N ALA A 227 6.67 -0.95 19.01
CA ALA A 227 6.46 -1.96 17.98
C ALA A 227 7.40 -1.79 16.77
N ALA A 228 8.06 -0.63 16.62
CA ALA A 228 8.93 -0.35 15.50
C ALA A 228 10.32 -0.97 15.66
N SER A 229 10.84 -1.55 14.57
CA SER A 229 12.20 -2.12 14.48
C SER A 229 13.00 -1.45 13.33
N PRO A 230 13.20 -0.12 13.40
CA PRO A 230 13.88 0.62 12.34
C PRO A 230 15.38 0.39 12.34
N ILE A 231 15.97 0.56 11.16
CA ILE A 231 17.41 0.61 10.95
C ILE A 231 17.90 2.07 10.86
N ASP A 232 19.17 2.27 11.08
CA ASP A 232 19.87 3.51 10.72
C ASP A 232 20.19 3.48 9.23
N ASP A 233 19.85 4.54 8.51
CA ASP A 233 20.22 4.72 7.11
C ASP A 233 20.41 6.22 6.79
N VAL A 234 20.71 6.52 5.51
CA VAL A 234 20.91 7.91 5.04
C VAL A 234 19.71 8.82 5.22
N ARG A 235 18.52 8.28 5.49
CA ARG A 235 17.28 9.05 5.68
C ARG A 235 17.04 9.42 7.14
N GLY A 236 17.58 8.66 8.08
CA GLY A 236 17.40 8.93 9.52
C GLY A 236 17.81 7.76 10.40
N THR A 237 18.05 8.07 11.68
CA THR A 237 18.40 7.07 12.68
C THR A 237 17.19 6.31 13.20
N ALA A 238 17.41 5.13 13.74
CA ALA A 238 16.38 4.33 14.41
C ALA A 238 15.73 5.09 15.58
N ALA A 239 16.52 5.81 16.36
CA ALA A 239 16.04 6.64 17.46
C ALA A 239 15.09 7.74 16.96
N TYR A 240 15.47 8.44 15.87
CA TYR A 240 14.64 9.47 15.27
C TYR A 240 13.32 8.91 14.75
N ARG A 241 13.34 7.74 14.08
CA ARG A 241 12.13 7.12 13.52
C ARG A 241 11.15 6.71 14.63
N ARG A 242 11.62 6.14 15.75
CA ARG A 242 10.77 5.84 16.91
C ARG A 242 10.18 7.11 17.53
N HIS A 243 11.01 8.15 17.71
CA HIS A 243 10.53 9.43 18.22
C HIS A 243 9.46 10.05 17.28
N ALA A 244 9.72 10.04 15.97
CA ALA A 244 8.77 10.56 14.98
C ALA A 244 7.44 9.78 15.00
N LEU A 245 7.47 8.44 15.13
CA LEU A 245 6.24 7.64 15.25
C LEU A 245 5.42 8.04 16.47
N ARG A 246 6.06 8.23 17.64
CA ARG A 246 5.39 8.70 18.84
C ARG A 246 4.68 10.03 18.62
N VAL A 247 5.38 10.99 18.00
CA VAL A 247 4.83 12.32 17.71
C VAL A 247 3.70 12.26 16.69
N LEU A 248 3.88 11.48 15.61
CA LEU A 248 2.86 11.33 14.57
C LEU A 248 1.61 10.66 15.12
N THR A 249 1.77 9.61 15.94
CA THR A 249 0.61 8.91 16.55
C THR A 249 -0.16 9.86 17.47
N LYS A 250 0.52 10.66 18.29
CA LYS A 250 -0.13 11.66 19.13
C LYS A 250 -0.94 12.65 18.31
N ARG A 251 -0.36 13.22 17.26
CA ARG A 251 -1.03 14.19 16.37
C ARG A 251 -2.19 13.55 15.60
N ALA A 252 -2.04 12.29 15.17
CA ALA A 252 -3.09 11.56 14.48
C ALA A 252 -4.29 11.30 15.43
N LEU A 253 -4.05 10.94 16.68
CA LEU A 253 -5.09 10.83 17.70
C LEU A 253 -5.79 12.15 17.95
N GLU A 254 -5.05 13.24 18.17
CA GLU A 254 -5.61 14.58 18.34
C GLU A 254 -6.54 14.94 17.15
N ARG A 255 -6.14 14.62 15.91
CA ARG A 255 -6.92 14.89 14.70
C ARG A 255 -8.16 14.01 14.56
N CYS A 256 -8.07 12.74 14.97
CA CYS A 256 -9.18 11.79 14.83
C CYS A 256 -10.13 11.78 16.02
N LEU A 257 -9.74 12.27 17.19
CA LEU A 257 -10.58 12.28 18.39
C LEU A 257 -11.20 13.66 18.69
N ALA A 258 -10.71 14.72 18.01
CA ALA A 258 -11.33 16.06 18.04
C ALA A 258 -12.65 16.03 17.22
#